data_92268719f8fa17f77b74bc8d0dcbc1f8
#
_entry.id   92268719f8fa17f77b74bc8d0dcbc1f8
#
_cell.length_a   1.000
_cell.length_b   1.000
_cell.length_c   1.000
_cell.angle_alpha   90.00
_cell.angle_beta   90.00
_cell.angle_gamma   90.00
#
_symmetry.space_group_name_H-M   'P 1'
#
loop_
_entity.id
_entity.type
_entity.pdbx_description
1 polymer ?
#
loop_
_entity_poly.entity_id
_entity_poly.type
_entity_poly.pdbx_seq_one_letter_code
_entity_poly.pdbx_strand_id
1 'polypeptide(L)'
;MVTLTIDNRTITVPEGTTILEAARSVRLDIPTLCYLKDINEIGACRICMVEVEGEQRLVAACDTQVAEGIVVHTNSPRVREARRVNLRLLLAQHDIRCPKCTRSGNCKLQQLTNDYNLLGNHYIKDLRPIEPDFSTPVVRFENRCIRCMRCIQVCDKIQGMHIWDLMGTGTRTTIGVSGARTLADSDCTFCGQCMTHCPVGGLQEHDDTGRVFDALANPKKITVVQMAPAVRAAWAEYYHLKPEYATAQRMVTALKQMGFDYVFDTNFTADLTIMEEGSEFVERFTHRDQYTWPMFTSCCPGWVRFVKTQFPKYVSHLSTAKSPQQMFGAVAKSYFAKKLGVDPHDIFVVSIMPCTAKKSEAALPTMRDACGDPDVDVVLTTREIVRMFRGEQINPAVLDETPFDSPLGSGTGAAVIFGATGGVMDAALRSAYYLVTGQNPDPDAFRDVRGMDGWKEAKFDIPGAGPVSVAVASGLLNTRKLMTALERGEVRYDFVEIMACPGGCAGGGGQPIHDGVELAEKRGSVLWNIDKAAPSRFSHENPEVHELYREFMKKPLSDVSHHLLHTDHQAWKMPGQK
;
A
#
# COMPACT_ATOMS: atom_id res chain seq x y z
N MET A 1 14.56 11.96 -34.19
CA MET A 1 14.54 13.18 -33.36
C MET A 1 13.66 14.20 -34.08
N VAL A 2 12.83 14.94 -33.37
CA VAL A 2 11.91 15.96 -33.91
C VAL A 2 12.18 17.26 -33.18
N THR A 3 12.30 18.36 -33.94
CA THR A 3 12.54 19.71 -33.39
C THR A 3 11.25 20.53 -33.46
N LEU A 4 10.86 21.15 -32.35
CA LEU A 4 9.65 21.95 -32.23
C LEU A 4 9.90 23.17 -31.34
N THR A 5 8.95 24.10 -31.35
CA THR A 5 8.99 25.27 -30.45
C THR A 5 7.81 25.23 -29.48
N ILE A 6 8.07 25.34 -28.15
CA ILE A 6 7.02 25.46 -27.13
C ILE A 6 7.26 26.76 -26.35
N ASP A 7 6.29 27.67 -26.36
CA ASP A 7 6.35 28.99 -25.69
C ASP A 7 7.69 29.70 -25.92
N ASN A 8 8.09 29.84 -27.21
CA ASN A 8 9.34 30.46 -27.67
C ASN A 8 10.64 29.71 -27.30
N ARG A 9 10.55 28.44 -26.86
CA ARG A 9 11.73 27.58 -26.61
C ARG A 9 11.79 26.51 -27.68
N THR A 10 12.88 26.48 -28.43
CA THR A 10 13.16 25.41 -29.38
C THR A 10 13.72 24.20 -28.63
N ILE A 11 13.14 23.04 -28.83
CA ILE A 11 13.50 21.78 -28.18
C ILE A 11 13.55 20.65 -29.20
N THR A 12 14.40 19.67 -28.95
CA THR A 12 14.51 18.46 -29.78
C THR A 12 14.28 17.24 -28.91
N VAL A 13 13.33 16.40 -29.31
CA VAL A 13 12.90 15.21 -28.58
C VAL A 13 12.81 13.99 -29.51
N PRO A 14 12.77 12.75 -28.99
CA PRO A 14 12.52 11.58 -29.81
C PRO A 14 11.17 11.66 -30.57
N GLU A 15 11.12 11.07 -31.74
CA GLU A 15 9.88 10.86 -32.50
C GLU A 15 8.89 10.03 -31.66
N GLY A 16 7.58 10.34 -31.76
CA GLY A 16 6.55 9.69 -30.95
C GLY A 16 6.35 10.29 -29.55
N THR A 17 7.21 11.24 -29.12
CA THR A 17 7.01 11.98 -27.87
C THR A 17 5.73 12.82 -27.92
N THR A 18 4.93 12.86 -26.85
CA THR A 18 3.76 13.75 -26.78
C THR A 18 4.19 15.20 -26.49
N ILE A 19 3.34 16.17 -26.86
CA ILE A 19 3.58 17.59 -26.53
C ILE A 19 3.74 17.79 -25.01
N LEU A 20 2.98 17.05 -24.20
CA LEU A 20 3.08 17.11 -22.74
C LEU A 20 4.46 16.67 -22.24
N GLU A 21 4.95 15.53 -22.71
CA GLU A 21 6.26 15.01 -22.29
C GLU A 21 7.40 15.89 -22.84
N ALA A 22 7.26 16.41 -24.05
CA ALA A 22 8.20 17.38 -24.61
C ALA A 22 8.28 18.67 -23.75
N ALA A 23 7.13 19.21 -23.31
CA ALA A 23 7.09 20.37 -22.42
C ALA A 23 7.76 20.07 -21.04
N ARG A 24 7.46 18.90 -20.46
CA ARG A 24 8.03 18.44 -19.19
C ARG A 24 9.55 18.28 -19.22
N SER A 25 10.11 17.83 -20.37
CA SER A 25 11.56 17.67 -20.53
C SER A 25 12.34 18.98 -20.34
N VAL A 26 11.69 20.12 -20.62
CA VAL A 26 12.24 21.47 -20.44
C VAL A 26 11.61 22.22 -19.24
N ARG A 27 10.95 21.50 -18.33
CA ARG A 27 10.32 22.02 -17.11
C ARG A 27 9.22 23.07 -17.38
N LEU A 28 8.49 22.92 -18.49
CA LEU A 28 7.25 23.65 -18.74
C LEU A 28 6.07 22.80 -18.22
N ASP A 29 5.28 23.36 -17.31
CA ASP A 29 4.14 22.67 -16.71
C ASP A 29 2.86 22.92 -17.51
N ILE A 30 2.32 21.86 -18.09
CA ILE A 30 0.99 21.84 -18.67
C ILE A 30 0.08 21.09 -17.70
N PRO A 31 -0.99 21.72 -17.17
CA PRO A 31 -1.83 21.09 -16.16
C PRO A 31 -2.56 19.87 -16.70
N THR A 32 -2.67 18.84 -15.85
CA THR A 32 -3.35 17.57 -16.16
C THR A 32 -4.23 17.11 -15.00
N LEU A 33 -5.28 16.31 -15.29
CA LEU A 33 -6.08 15.61 -14.28
C LEU A 33 -6.19 14.11 -14.56
N CYS A 34 -6.37 13.70 -15.82
CA CYS A 34 -6.51 12.28 -16.17
C CYS A 34 -5.18 11.60 -16.48
N TYR A 35 -4.17 12.33 -16.93
CA TYR A 35 -2.92 11.77 -17.43
C TYR A 35 -2.11 11.05 -16.33
N LEU A 36 -1.69 9.84 -16.65
CA LEU A 36 -0.66 9.07 -15.96
C LEU A 36 0.21 8.43 -17.04
N LYS A 37 1.51 8.73 -17.04
CA LYS A 37 2.45 8.22 -18.04
C LYS A 37 2.40 6.70 -18.11
N ASP A 38 2.37 6.14 -19.30
CA ASP A 38 2.33 4.70 -19.62
C ASP A 38 1.08 3.95 -19.07
N ILE A 39 0.26 4.61 -18.26
CA ILE A 39 -0.92 4.01 -17.63
C ILE A 39 -2.21 4.56 -18.23
N ASN A 40 -2.41 5.89 -18.22
CA ASN A 40 -3.65 6.54 -18.62
C ASN A 40 -3.40 7.79 -19.47
N GLU A 41 -3.29 7.64 -20.78
CA GLU A 41 -2.95 8.67 -21.77
C GLU A 41 -4.12 8.92 -22.75
N ILE A 42 -5.34 9.00 -22.24
CA ILE A 42 -6.58 8.95 -23.03
C ILE A 42 -7.20 10.32 -23.31
N GLY A 43 -6.59 11.42 -22.89
CA GLY A 43 -7.08 12.77 -23.14
C GLY A 43 -8.48 13.10 -22.59
N ALA A 44 -9.02 12.35 -21.60
CA ALA A 44 -10.43 12.44 -21.18
C ALA A 44 -10.83 13.79 -20.56
N CYS A 45 -9.97 14.40 -19.72
CA CYS A 45 -10.35 15.60 -18.95
C CYS A 45 -10.22 16.91 -19.74
N ARG A 46 -9.49 16.94 -20.85
CA ARG A 46 -9.21 18.12 -21.68
C ARG A 46 -8.65 19.34 -20.90
N ILE A 47 -7.93 19.12 -19.83
CA ILE A 47 -7.27 20.20 -19.06
C ILE A 47 -5.91 20.56 -19.69
N CYS A 48 -5.23 19.60 -20.32
CA CYS A 48 -3.95 19.80 -20.99
C CYS A 48 -4.04 20.42 -22.39
N MET A 49 -5.13 21.12 -22.72
CA MET A 49 -5.29 21.76 -24.05
C MET A 49 -4.17 22.75 -24.30
N VAL A 50 -3.67 22.75 -25.54
CA VAL A 50 -2.66 23.69 -26.07
C VAL A 50 -3.07 24.15 -27.47
N GLU A 51 -2.49 25.26 -27.90
CA GLU A 51 -2.68 25.80 -29.25
C GLU A 51 -1.45 25.50 -30.11
N VAL A 52 -1.66 24.94 -31.28
CA VAL A 52 -0.62 24.71 -32.30
C VAL A 52 -0.83 25.70 -33.42
N GLU A 53 0.21 26.43 -33.81
CA GLU A 53 0.11 27.41 -34.90
C GLU A 53 -0.32 26.72 -36.22
N GLY A 54 -1.24 27.34 -36.92
CA GLY A 54 -1.81 26.80 -38.14
C GLY A 54 -2.99 25.84 -37.92
N GLU A 55 -3.22 25.36 -36.69
CA GLU A 55 -4.35 24.50 -36.40
C GLU A 55 -5.59 25.29 -35.93
N GLN A 56 -6.75 24.96 -36.52
CA GLN A 56 -8.01 25.62 -36.15
C GLN A 56 -8.51 25.20 -34.73
N ARG A 57 -8.15 24.01 -34.29
CA ARG A 57 -8.63 23.42 -33.01
C ARG A 57 -7.49 23.32 -32.00
N LEU A 58 -7.83 23.56 -30.74
CA LEU A 58 -6.93 23.21 -29.66
C LEU A 58 -6.77 21.69 -29.55
N VAL A 59 -5.55 21.23 -29.26
CA VAL A 59 -5.23 19.81 -29.11
C VAL A 59 -4.91 19.49 -27.64
N ALA A 60 -5.09 18.23 -27.25
CA ALA A 60 -4.73 17.79 -25.91
C ALA A 60 -3.26 17.36 -25.90
N ALA A 61 -2.42 18.05 -25.16
CA ALA A 61 -0.98 17.82 -25.15
C ALA A 61 -0.58 16.39 -24.68
N CYS A 62 -1.43 15.72 -23.91
CA CYS A 62 -1.12 14.39 -23.36
C CYS A 62 -1.31 13.23 -24.35
N ASP A 63 -2.05 13.44 -25.46
CA ASP A 63 -2.31 12.41 -26.48
C ASP A 63 -1.91 12.84 -27.89
N THR A 64 -1.39 14.07 -28.05
CA THR A 64 -0.92 14.59 -29.34
C THR A 64 0.59 14.47 -29.43
N GLN A 65 1.08 13.74 -30.43
CA GLN A 65 2.50 13.59 -30.71
C GLN A 65 3.09 14.86 -31.34
N VAL A 66 4.38 15.10 -31.08
CA VAL A 66 5.12 16.19 -31.68
C VAL A 66 5.38 15.92 -33.17
N ALA A 67 5.47 17.01 -33.99
CA ALA A 67 5.87 16.96 -35.37
C ALA A 67 6.96 18.01 -35.64
N GLU A 68 7.73 17.81 -36.69
CA GLU A 68 8.84 18.71 -37.06
C GLU A 68 8.34 20.12 -37.34
N GLY A 69 8.98 21.11 -36.70
CA GLY A 69 8.73 22.53 -36.93
C GLY A 69 7.45 23.09 -36.31
N ILE A 70 6.64 22.31 -35.60
CA ILE A 70 5.41 22.83 -34.96
C ILE A 70 5.73 23.88 -33.90
N VAL A 71 4.88 24.89 -33.81
CA VAL A 71 4.93 25.92 -32.76
C VAL A 71 3.73 25.76 -31.85
N VAL A 72 4.00 25.56 -30.54
CA VAL A 72 2.98 25.26 -29.54
C VAL A 72 2.93 26.39 -28.50
N HIS A 73 1.72 26.87 -28.22
CA HIS A 73 1.45 27.84 -27.17
C HIS A 73 0.69 27.16 -26.02
N THR A 74 1.34 27.07 -24.85
CA THR A 74 0.77 26.38 -23.70
C THR A 74 -0.20 27.23 -22.89
N ASN A 75 -0.19 28.56 -23.08
CA ASN A 75 -0.97 29.47 -22.26
C ASN A 75 -1.50 30.71 -23.01
N SER A 76 -2.01 30.54 -24.23
CA SER A 76 -2.71 31.62 -24.95
C SER A 76 -4.05 31.98 -24.29
N PRO A 77 -4.65 33.16 -24.60
CA PRO A 77 -6.00 33.50 -24.12
C PRO A 77 -7.04 32.44 -24.44
N ARG A 78 -6.94 31.84 -25.63
CA ARG A 78 -7.83 30.77 -26.13
C ARG A 78 -7.66 29.49 -25.31
N VAL A 79 -6.43 29.11 -24.99
CA VAL A 79 -6.11 27.96 -24.13
C VAL A 79 -6.63 28.17 -22.71
N ARG A 80 -6.42 29.36 -22.12
CA ARG A 80 -6.92 29.67 -20.77
C ARG A 80 -8.44 29.57 -20.69
N GLU A 81 -9.16 30.11 -21.67
CA GLU A 81 -10.63 30.02 -21.67
C GLU A 81 -11.11 28.58 -21.85
N ALA A 82 -10.52 27.80 -22.74
CA ALA A 82 -10.86 26.39 -22.90
C ALA A 82 -10.68 25.60 -21.59
N ARG A 83 -9.58 25.82 -20.87
CA ARG A 83 -9.35 25.17 -19.55
C ARG A 83 -10.37 25.61 -18.51
N ARG A 84 -10.73 26.91 -18.47
CA ARG A 84 -11.77 27.42 -17.56
C ARG A 84 -13.12 26.76 -17.84
N VAL A 85 -13.52 26.64 -19.10
CA VAL A 85 -14.76 25.97 -19.50
C VAL A 85 -14.73 24.50 -19.09
N ASN A 86 -13.65 23.77 -19.39
CA ASN A 86 -13.50 22.36 -19.04
C ASN A 86 -13.55 22.14 -17.53
N LEU A 87 -12.88 22.99 -16.73
CA LEU A 87 -12.96 22.92 -15.27
C LEU A 87 -14.38 23.18 -14.76
N ARG A 88 -15.10 24.17 -15.31
CA ARG A 88 -16.51 24.43 -14.95
C ARG A 88 -17.41 23.24 -15.27
N LEU A 89 -17.21 22.56 -16.39
CA LEU A 89 -17.95 21.34 -16.76
C LEU A 89 -17.67 20.20 -15.78
N LEU A 90 -16.43 20.00 -15.36
CA LEU A 90 -16.07 19.01 -14.32
C LEU A 90 -16.73 19.37 -12.98
N LEU A 91 -16.68 20.63 -12.58
CA LEU A 91 -17.28 21.11 -11.32
C LEU A 91 -18.80 21.02 -11.33
N ALA A 92 -19.45 21.14 -12.49
CA ALA A 92 -20.90 20.98 -12.64
C ALA A 92 -21.39 19.58 -12.24
N GLN A 93 -20.53 18.57 -12.35
CA GLN A 93 -20.84 17.18 -12.02
C GLN A 93 -20.10 16.67 -10.78
N HIS A 94 -19.44 17.55 -10.05
CA HIS A 94 -18.65 17.21 -8.86
C HIS A 94 -19.32 17.73 -7.59
N ASP A 95 -19.43 16.88 -6.56
CA ASP A 95 -19.87 17.27 -5.23
C ASP A 95 -18.77 18.07 -4.53
N ILE A 96 -18.93 19.41 -4.53
CA ILE A 96 -17.92 20.36 -4.01
C ILE A 96 -18.09 20.53 -2.48
N ARG A 97 -18.13 19.45 -1.72
CA ARG A 97 -18.09 19.48 -0.24
C ARG A 97 -16.67 19.26 0.27
N CYS A 98 -15.73 20.10 -0.15
CA CYS A 98 -14.31 19.99 0.19
C CYS A 98 -14.02 19.83 1.70
N PRO A 99 -14.70 20.56 2.63
CA PRO A 99 -14.49 20.35 4.07
C PRO A 99 -14.81 18.94 4.57
N LYS A 100 -15.65 18.18 3.85
CA LYS A 100 -15.99 16.78 4.15
C LYS A 100 -15.25 15.78 3.27
N CYS A 101 -14.14 16.19 2.64
CA CYS A 101 -13.37 15.35 1.72
C CYS A 101 -11.97 15.11 2.29
N THR A 102 -11.55 13.85 2.39
CA THR A 102 -10.21 13.49 2.88
C THR A 102 -9.08 14.00 1.98
N ARG A 103 -9.42 14.39 0.73
CA ARG A 103 -8.47 14.97 -0.23
C ARG A 103 -8.42 16.50 -0.17
N SER A 104 -9.14 17.17 0.74
CA SER A 104 -9.07 18.63 0.89
C SER A 104 -7.64 19.07 1.23
N GLY A 105 -7.13 20.08 0.51
CA GLY A 105 -5.74 20.51 0.62
C GLY A 105 -4.72 19.65 -0.16
N ASN A 106 -5.13 18.46 -0.65
CA ASN A 106 -4.32 17.57 -1.49
C ASN A 106 -5.17 17.04 -2.67
N CYS A 107 -5.80 17.93 -3.41
CA CYS A 107 -6.67 17.61 -4.53
C CYS A 107 -6.32 18.49 -5.74
N LYS A 108 -5.92 17.85 -6.83
CA LYS A 108 -5.50 18.58 -8.06
C LYS A 108 -6.65 19.37 -8.68
N LEU A 109 -7.90 18.88 -8.59
CA LEU A 109 -9.07 19.63 -9.06
C LEU A 109 -9.28 20.90 -8.22
N GLN A 110 -9.17 20.81 -6.88
CA GLN A 110 -9.28 21.95 -5.98
C GLN A 110 -8.20 22.99 -6.27
N GLN A 111 -6.95 22.55 -6.43
CA GLN A 111 -5.83 23.42 -6.78
C GLN A 111 -6.10 24.16 -8.10
N LEU A 112 -6.43 23.46 -9.18
CA LEU A 112 -6.70 24.06 -10.49
C LEU A 112 -7.91 25.01 -10.44
N THR A 113 -8.94 24.71 -9.65
CA THR A 113 -10.09 25.58 -9.46
C THR A 113 -9.67 26.92 -8.84
N ASN A 114 -8.78 26.87 -7.86
CA ASN A 114 -8.23 28.09 -7.23
C ASN A 114 -7.30 28.84 -8.19
N ASP A 115 -6.39 28.15 -8.88
CA ASP A 115 -5.41 28.75 -9.80
C ASP A 115 -6.09 29.49 -10.97
N TYR A 116 -7.24 28.94 -11.47
CA TYR A 116 -8.04 29.58 -12.52
C TYR A 116 -9.12 30.54 -11.98
N ASN A 117 -9.15 30.80 -10.67
CA ASN A 117 -10.08 31.70 -10.00
C ASN A 117 -11.55 31.44 -10.37
N LEU A 118 -11.98 30.17 -10.26
CA LEU A 118 -13.34 29.77 -10.57
C LEU A 118 -14.23 29.86 -9.32
N LEU A 119 -14.52 31.09 -8.87
CA LEU A 119 -15.27 31.39 -7.64
C LEU A 119 -16.76 31.02 -7.72
N GLY A 120 -17.31 30.91 -8.91
CA GLY A 120 -18.70 30.53 -9.14
C GLY A 120 -18.84 29.50 -10.26
N ASN A 121 -19.78 28.60 -10.12
CA ASN A 121 -20.18 27.70 -11.20
C ASN A 121 -21.51 28.16 -11.78
N HIS A 122 -21.51 28.53 -13.05
CA HIS A 122 -22.71 28.99 -13.77
C HIS A 122 -23.58 27.83 -14.29
N TYR A 123 -23.09 26.59 -14.20
CA TYR A 123 -23.83 25.42 -14.64
C TYR A 123 -24.65 24.82 -13.50
N ILE A 124 -25.88 24.42 -13.81
CA ILE A 124 -26.77 23.74 -12.87
C ILE A 124 -26.18 22.36 -12.56
N LYS A 125 -26.16 22.00 -11.28
CA LYS A 125 -25.75 20.67 -10.84
C LYS A 125 -26.95 19.75 -10.80
N ASP A 126 -26.85 18.65 -11.54
CA ASP A 126 -27.79 17.52 -11.44
C ASP A 126 -27.06 16.34 -10.75
N LEU A 127 -26.92 16.45 -9.43
CA LEU A 127 -26.32 15.42 -8.61
C LEU A 127 -27.42 14.60 -7.93
N ARG A 128 -27.53 13.34 -8.32
CA ARG A 128 -28.42 12.40 -7.63
C ARG A 128 -27.88 12.11 -6.23
N PRO A 129 -28.75 11.99 -5.21
CA PRO A 129 -28.33 11.49 -3.91
C PRO A 129 -27.92 10.02 -4.05
N ILE A 130 -26.63 9.72 -3.85
CA ILE A 130 -26.07 8.37 -3.87
C ILE A 130 -25.29 8.21 -2.58
N GLU A 131 -25.73 7.27 -1.75
CA GLU A 131 -25.03 6.93 -0.51
C GLU A 131 -23.83 6.03 -0.82
N PRO A 132 -22.65 6.34 -0.27
CA PRO A 132 -21.49 5.47 -0.40
C PRO A 132 -21.69 4.15 0.35
N ASP A 133 -21.14 3.06 -0.21
CA ASP A 133 -21.06 1.77 0.47
C ASP A 133 -19.82 1.73 1.38
N PHE A 134 -20.05 1.66 2.68
CA PHE A 134 -19.02 1.59 3.72
C PHE A 134 -18.71 0.15 4.17
N SER A 135 -19.22 -0.87 3.50
CA SER A 135 -19.02 -2.27 3.88
C SER A 135 -17.60 -2.79 3.56
N THR A 136 -16.80 -2.02 2.81
CA THR A 136 -15.46 -2.42 2.38
C THR A 136 -14.38 -1.40 2.74
N PRO A 137 -13.10 -1.83 2.80
CA PRO A 137 -11.99 -0.92 3.09
C PRO A 137 -11.78 0.21 2.09
N VAL A 138 -12.29 0.06 0.87
CA VAL A 138 -12.25 1.07 -0.19
C VAL A 138 -13.67 1.58 -0.42
N VAL A 139 -13.89 2.88 -0.18
CA VAL A 139 -15.20 3.53 -0.31
C VAL A 139 -15.23 4.38 -1.56
N ARG A 140 -16.30 4.26 -2.35
CA ARG A 140 -16.51 5.03 -3.56
C ARG A 140 -17.55 6.14 -3.34
N PHE A 141 -17.13 7.38 -3.63
CA PHE A 141 -18.01 8.57 -3.65
C PHE A 141 -18.29 8.92 -5.11
N GLU A 142 -19.38 8.41 -5.64
CA GLU A 142 -19.71 8.53 -7.07
C GLU A 142 -19.81 9.99 -7.53
N ASN A 143 -20.47 10.84 -6.75
CA ASN A 143 -20.64 12.26 -7.07
C ASN A 143 -19.35 13.09 -6.98
N ARG A 144 -18.26 12.51 -6.49
CA ARG A 144 -16.92 13.13 -6.53
C ARG A 144 -16.07 12.65 -7.71
N CYS A 145 -16.56 11.69 -8.49
CA CYS A 145 -15.84 11.14 -9.62
C CYS A 145 -15.85 12.12 -10.82
N ILE A 146 -14.66 12.40 -11.37
CA ILE A 146 -14.50 13.24 -12.57
C ILE A 146 -14.35 12.40 -13.86
N ARG A 147 -14.57 11.10 -13.79
CA ARG A 147 -14.53 10.16 -14.93
C ARG A 147 -13.20 10.18 -15.68
N CYS A 148 -12.10 10.36 -14.97
CA CYS A 148 -10.75 10.40 -15.55
C CYS A 148 -10.20 9.03 -15.94
N MET A 149 -10.86 7.92 -15.55
CA MET A 149 -10.53 6.52 -15.83
C MET A 149 -9.21 6.03 -15.25
N ARG A 150 -8.48 6.81 -14.44
CA ARG A 150 -7.23 6.36 -13.82
C ARG A 150 -7.40 5.05 -13.04
N CYS A 151 -8.49 4.91 -12.25
CA CYS A 151 -8.76 3.71 -11.46
C CYS A 151 -8.96 2.46 -12.31
N ILE A 152 -9.61 2.56 -13.48
CA ILE A 152 -9.75 1.47 -14.45
C ILE A 152 -8.36 1.06 -14.93
N GLN A 153 -7.60 2.00 -15.50
CA GLN A 153 -6.31 1.70 -16.13
C GLN A 153 -5.26 1.18 -15.11
N VAL A 154 -5.25 1.71 -13.89
CA VAL A 154 -4.38 1.20 -12.82
C VAL A 154 -4.78 -0.22 -12.41
N CYS A 155 -6.09 -0.47 -12.26
CA CYS A 155 -6.58 -1.80 -11.93
C CYS A 155 -6.27 -2.83 -13.02
N ASP A 156 -6.31 -2.41 -14.29
CA ASP A 156 -6.07 -3.28 -15.44
C ASP A 156 -4.58 -3.45 -15.74
N LYS A 157 -3.84 -2.35 -15.87
CA LYS A 157 -2.44 -2.39 -16.35
C LYS A 157 -1.40 -2.64 -15.27
N ILE A 158 -1.70 -2.31 -14.00
CA ILE A 158 -0.78 -2.50 -12.87
C ILE A 158 -1.16 -3.70 -12.03
N GLN A 159 -2.47 -3.91 -11.82
CA GLN A 159 -2.96 -4.97 -10.94
C GLN A 159 -3.54 -6.18 -11.70
N GLY A 160 -3.95 -6.03 -12.96
CA GLY A 160 -4.52 -7.12 -13.76
C GLY A 160 -5.80 -7.69 -13.15
N MET A 161 -6.60 -6.88 -12.40
CA MET A 161 -7.77 -7.32 -11.64
C MET A 161 -9.10 -6.98 -12.30
N HIS A 162 -9.16 -5.99 -13.20
CA HIS A 162 -10.36 -5.59 -13.97
C HIS A 162 -11.61 -5.37 -13.12
N ILE A 163 -11.44 -4.76 -11.93
CA ILE A 163 -12.55 -4.52 -10.99
C ILE A 163 -13.43 -3.35 -11.44
N TRP A 164 -12.82 -2.29 -11.97
CA TRP A 164 -13.51 -1.06 -12.35
C TRP A 164 -13.83 -1.03 -13.84
N ASP A 165 -15.02 -0.51 -14.18
CA ASP A 165 -15.48 -0.39 -15.56
C ASP A 165 -16.32 0.88 -15.74
N LEU A 166 -16.58 1.24 -17.03
CA LEU A 166 -17.53 2.28 -17.41
C LEU A 166 -18.97 1.74 -17.33
N MET A 167 -19.79 2.41 -16.54
CA MET A 167 -21.19 2.07 -16.35
C MET A 167 -22.09 3.17 -16.90
N GLY A 168 -23.25 2.79 -17.44
CA GLY A 168 -24.23 3.71 -17.98
C GLY A 168 -23.82 4.32 -19.33
N THR A 169 -24.63 5.26 -19.82
CA THR A 169 -24.41 5.92 -21.13
C THR A 169 -24.75 7.41 -21.06
N GLY A 170 -24.15 8.22 -21.92
CA GLY A 170 -24.39 9.66 -22.00
C GLY A 170 -24.08 10.37 -20.66
N THR A 171 -25.00 11.21 -20.21
CA THR A 171 -24.83 11.96 -18.94
C THR A 171 -24.81 11.07 -17.70
N ARG A 172 -25.30 9.83 -17.81
CA ARG A 172 -25.30 8.84 -16.73
C ARG A 172 -24.05 7.99 -16.68
N THR A 173 -23.08 8.24 -17.56
CA THR A 173 -21.80 7.53 -17.54
C THR A 173 -21.10 7.76 -16.20
N THR A 174 -20.67 6.68 -15.56
CA THR A 174 -19.93 6.70 -14.29
C THR A 174 -18.89 5.58 -14.28
N ILE A 175 -18.01 5.57 -13.30
CA ILE A 175 -17.12 4.44 -13.05
C ILE A 175 -17.76 3.58 -11.97
N GLY A 176 -17.94 2.30 -12.25
CA GLY A 176 -18.52 1.33 -11.30
C GLY A 176 -17.74 0.03 -11.26
N VAL A 177 -18.21 -0.92 -10.46
CA VAL A 177 -17.63 -2.27 -10.43
C VAL A 177 -18.16 -3.06 -11.62
N SER A 178 -17.28 -3.75 -12.32
CA SER A 178 -17.63 -4.60 -13.48
C SER A 178 -18.81 -5.52 -13.19
N GLY A 179 -19.75 -5.62 -14.14
CA GLY A 179 -20.95 -6.45 -13.99
C GLY A 179 -21.99 -5.87 -13.04
N ALA A 180 -21.95 -4.57 -12.73
CA ALA A 180 -22.87 -3.88 -11.80
C ALA A 180 -22.93 -4.53 -10.40
N ARG A 181 -21.83 -5.15 -9.95
CA ARG A 181 -21.66 -5.72 -8.61
C ARG A 181 -21.29 -4.63 -7.59
N THR A 182 -21.34 -4.96 -6.30
CA THR A 182 -20.70 -4.17 -5.25
C THR A 182 -19.21 -4.52 -5.13
N LEU A 183 -18.41 -3.69 -4.45
CA LEU A 183 -17.03 -4.07 -4.15
C LEU A 183 -16.97 -5.28 -3.21
N ALA A 184 -17.92 -5.40 -2.30
CA ALA A 184 -18.03 -6.53 -1.39
C ALA A 184 -18.25 -7.86 -2.13
N ASP A 185 -19.02 -7.84 -3.23
CA ASP A 185 -19.32 -9.03 -4.05
C ASP A 185 -18.32 -9.28 -5.17
N SER A 186 -17.25 -8.52 -5.22
CA SER A 186 -16.23 -8.62 -6.27
C SER A 186 -14.95 -9.33 -5.79
N ASP A 187 -14.10 -9.70 -6.74
CA ASP A 187 -12.77 -10.27 -6.47
C ASP A 187 -11.74 -9.21 -6.06
N CYS A 188 -12.18 -8.03 -5.64
CA CYS A 188 -11.31 -6.94 -5.26
C CYS A 188 -10.35 -7.37 -4.13
N THR A 189 -9.06 -7.14 -4.33
CA THR A 189 -8.01 -7.44 -3.36
C THR A 189 -7.84 -6.35 -2.30
N PHE A 190 -8.58 -5.25 -2.41
CA PHE A 190 -8.49 -4.07 -1.56
C PHE A 190 -7.08 -3.46 -1.47
N CYS A 191 -6.24 -3.64 -2.50
CA CYS A 191 -4.87 -3.13 -2.54
C CYS A 191 -4.77 -1.59 -2.47
N GLY A 192 -5.85 -0.86 -2.82
CA GLY A 192 -5.93 0.60 -2.73
C GLY A 192 -5.19 1.37 -3.84
N GLN A 193 -4.61 0.70 -4.84
CA GLN A 193 -3.86 1.37 -5.91
C GLN A 193 -4.76 2.30 -6.75
N CYS A 194 -6.01 1.95 -6.98
CA CYS A 194 -6.98 2.82 -7.62
C CYS A 194 -7.23 4.14 -6.84
N MET A 195 -7.06 4.11 -5.53
CA MET A 195 -7.26 5.23 -4.61
C MET A 195 -6.05 6.17 -4.60
N THR A 196 -4.82 5.62 -4.54
CA THR A 196 -3.59 6.42 -4.60
C THR A 196 -3.44 7.19 -5.91
N HIS A 197 -4.02 6.68 -6.99
CA HIS A 197 -3.99 7.31 -8.31
C HIS A 197 -5.24 8.18 -8.61
N CYS A 198 -6.25 8.19 -7.74
CA CYS A 198 -7.42 9.04 -7.93
C CYS A 198 -7.03 10.53 -7.71
N PRO A 199 -7.21 11.44 -8.72
CA PRO A 199 -6.80 12.83 -8.60
C PRO A 199 -7.73 13.67 -7.71
N VAL A 200 -8.85 13.06 -7.29
CA VAL A 200 -9.88 13.68 -6.46
C VAL A 200 -10.29 12.74 -5.33
N GLY A 201 -11.26 13.08 -4.50
CA GLY A 201 -11.80 12.23 -3.44
C GLY A 201 -12.90 11.26 -3.90
N GLY A 202 -12.85 10.76 -5.15
CA GLY A 202 -13.84 9.81 -5.65
C GLY A 202 -13.69 8.40 -5.08
N LEU A 203 -12.47 8.01 -4.70
CA LEU A 203 -12.13 6.79 -3.97
C LEU A 203 -11.36 7.17 -2.71
N GLN A 204 -11.74 6.61 -1.60
CA GLN A 204 -11.14 6.88 -0.28
C GLN A 204 -11.09 5.58 0.53
N GLU A 205 -10.22 5.55 1.53
CA GLU A 205 -10.27 4.51 2.55
C GLU A 205 -11.53 4.65 3.43
N HIS A 206 -12.02 3.53 3.95
CA HIS A 206 -12.98 3.53 5.05
C HIS A 206 -12.35 4.24 6.25
N ASP A 207 -13.03 5.23 6.80
CA ASP A 207 -12.51 6.04 7.91
C ASP A 207 -12.85 5.39 9.25
N ASP A 208 -11.83 4.88 9.93
CA ASP A 208 -11.94 4.26 11.26
C ASP A 208 -11.41 5.15 12.40
N THR A 209 -11.06 6.41 12.12
CA THR A 209 -10.49 7.33 13.13
C THR A 209 -11.44 7.57 14.31
N GLY A 210 -12.75 7.64 14.06
CA GLY A 210 -13.76 7.80 15.13
C GLY A 210 -13.72 6.67 16.15
N ARG A 211 -13.60 5.41 15.69
CA ARG A 211 -13.49 4.23 16.57
C ARG A 211 -12.28 4.31 17.51
N VAL A 212 -11.16 4.86 17.01
CA VAL A 212 -9.95 5.03 17.81
C VAL A 212 -10.13 6.14 18.83
N PHE A 213 -10.71 7.30 18.45
CA PHE A 213 -11.02 8.36 19.41
C PHE A 213 -11.99 7.90 20.50
N ASP A 214 -13.00 7.10 20.16
CA ASP A 214 -13.93 6.52 21.13
C ASP A 214 -13.19 5.57 22.11
N ALA A 215 -12.23 4.78 21.61
CA ALA A 215 -11.43 3.89 22.45
C ALA A 215 -10.49 4.67 23.38
N LEU A 216 -9.80 5.70 22.88
CA LEU A 216 -8.94 6.58 23.67
C LEU A 216 -9.69 7.32 24.78
N ALA A 217 -10.95 7.66 24.53
CA ALA A 217 -11.83 8.32 25.51
C ALA A 217 -12.43 7.34 26.54
N ASN A 218 -12.32 6.03 26.34
CA ASN A 218 -12.94 5.03 27.20
C ASN A 218 -12.00 4.55 28.30
N PRO A 219 -12.18 4.96 29.57
CA PRO A 219 -11.27 4.62 30.66
C PRO A 219 -11.27 3.13 31.04
N LYS A 220 -12.14 2.31 30.46
CA LYS A 220 -12.17 0.86 30.65
C LYS A 220 -11.32 0.11 29.65
N LYS A 221 -10.82 0.77 28.60
CA LYS A 221 -9.96 0.14 27.59
C LYS A 221 -8.51 0.52 27.82
N ILE A 222 -7.65 -0.46 27.64
CA ILE A 222 -6.21 -0.29 27.56
C ILE A 222 -5.86 -0.22 26.07
N THR A 223 -5.50 0.95 25.61
CA THR A 223 -5.25 1.21 24.20
C THR A 223 -3.81 0.88 23.83
N VAL A 224 -3.66 -0.10 22.97
CA VAL A 224 -2.36 -0.58 22.49
C VAL A 224 -2.25 -0.31 20.99
N VAL A 225 -1.19 0.37 20.57
CA VAL A 225 -0.97 0.67 19.16
C VAL A 225 0.34 0.09 18.66
N GLN A 226 0.30 -0.48 17.42
CA GLN A 226 1.48 -0.94 16.69
C GLN A 226 1.67 -0.15 15.40
N MET A 227 2.92 0.04 15.00
CA MET A 227 3.29 0.77 13.78
C MET A 227 4.08 -0.11 12.81
N ALA A 228 3.55 -0.27 11.58
CA ALA A 228 4.20 -1.06 10.54
C ALA A 228 5.54 -0.46 10.06
N PRO A 229 6.48 -1.32 9.59
CA PRO A 229 7.79 -0.88 9.11
C PRO A 229 7.75 0.26 8.07
N ALA A 230 6.91 0.14 7.04
CA ALA A 230 6.84 1.11 5.95
C ALA A 230 6.20 2.46 6.32
N VAL A 231 5.49 2.55 7.44
CA VAL A 231 4.89 3.80 7.92
C VAL A 231 5.96 4.82 8.25
N ARG A 232 7.07 4.39 8.87
CA ARG A 232 8.21 5.25 9.26
C ARG A 232 8.87 5.97 8.09
N ALA A 233 8.76 5.43 6.88
CA ALA A 233 9.33 6.06 5.69
C ALA A 233 8.45 7.16 5.08
N ALA A 234 7.19 7.32 5.54
CA ALA A 234 6.20 8.12 4.83
C ALA A 234 5.31 9.02 5.72
N TRP A 235 5.16 8.76 7.02
CA TRP A 235 4.17 9.43 7.88
C TRP A 235 4.31 10.96 7.94
N ALA A 236 5.54 11.47 7.81
CA ALA A 236 5.80 12.90 7.90
C ALA A 236 5.86 13.62 6.53
N GLU A 237 5.55 12.94 5.43
CA GLU A 237 5.54 13.55 4.09
C GLU A 237 4.57 14.72 3.98
N TYR A 238 3.40 14.66 4.62
CA TYR A 238 2.43 15.76 4.65
C TYR A 238 2.89 16.98 5.47
N TYR A 239 3.93 16.82 6.28
CA TYR A 239 4.56 17.91 7.03
C TYR A 239 5.83 18.42 6.32
N HIS A 240 6.15 17.87 5.13
CA HIS A 240 7.36 18.19 4.36
C HIS A 240 8.66 17.96 5.13
N LEU A 241 8.64 17.06 6.11
CA LEU A 241 9.82 16.68 6.87
C LEU A 241 10.61 15.59 6.14
N LYS A 242 11.94 15.69 6.25
CA LYS A 242 12.83 14.65 5.73
C LYS A 242 12.71 13.35 6.56
N PRO A 243 12.86 12.16 5.94
CA PRO A 243 12.78 10.89 6.67
C PRO A 243 13.75 10.77 7.85
N GLU A 244 14.96 11.33 7.72
CA GLU A 244 15.97 11.33 8.78
C GLU A 244 15.52 12.11 10.02
N TYR A 245 14.65 13.08 9.84
CA TYR A 245 14.08 13.88 10.92
C TYR A 245 12.78 13.28 11.48
N ALA A 246 12.02 12.63 10.62
CA ALA A 246 10.73 12.00 10.95
C ALA A 246 10.92 10.57 11.44
N THR A 247 11.68 10.41 12.53
CA THR A 247 12.01 9.10 13.09
C THR A 247 10.78 8.36 13.63
N ALA A 248 10.90 7.04 13.79
CA ALA A 248 9.86 6.23 14.42
C ALA A 248 9.61 6.67 15.88
N GLN A 249 10.66 7.04 16.59
CA GLN A 249 10.62 7.47 17.99
C GLN A 249 9.82 8.79 18.15
N ARG A 250 9.89 9.71 17.21
CA ARG A 250 9.02 10.90 17.20
C ARG A 250 7.55 10.56 16.96
N MET A 251 7.29 9.54 16.15
CA MET A 251 5.93 9.03 15.99
C MET A 251 5.41 8.40 17.28
N VAL A 252 6.26 7.69 18.03
CA VAL A 252 5.91 7.19 19.39
C VAL A 252 5.48 8.35 20.27
N THR A 253 6.25 9.45 20.30
CA THR A 253 5.88 10.64 21.08
C THR A 253 4.52 11.21 20.65
N ALA A 254 4.27 11.31 19.34
CA ALA A 254 2.97 11.75 18.83
C ALA A 254 1.82 10.86 19.31
N LEU A 255 1.99 9.55 19.26
CA LEU A 255 0.99 8.58 19.69
C LEU A 255 0.74 8.64 21.20
N LYS A 256 1.80 8.79 22.00
CA LYS A 256 1.68 8.99 23.46
C LYS A 256 0.95 10.29 23.79
N GLN A 257 1.22 11.39 23.05
CA GLN A 257 0.49 12.66 23.22
C GLN A 257 -1.00 12.55 22.87
N MET A 258 -1.38 11.65 21.95
CA MET A 258 -2.77 11.34 21.67
C MET A 258 -3.49 10.57 22.77
N GLY A 259 -2.74 10.00 23.72
CA GLY A 259 -3.30 9.26 24.85
C GLY A 259 -3.26 7.74 24.72
N PHE A 260 -2.52 7.17 23.78
CA PHE A 260 -2.31 5.71 23.77
C PHE A 260 -1.53 5.25 25.02
N ASP A 261 -2.04 4.21 25.69
CA ASP A 261 -1.40 3.65 26.88
C ASP A 261 -0.06 2.98 26.53
N TYR A 262 -0.04 2.18 25.46
CA TYR A 262 1.16 1.48 24.99
C TYR A 262 1.37 1.66 23.49
N VAL A 263 2.62 1.93 23.11
CA VAL A 263 3.05 2.13 21.73
C VAL A 263 4.18 1.16 21.40
N PHE A 264 3.91 0.23 20.49
CA PHE A 264 4.82 -0.84 20.11
C PHE A 264 5.21 -0.78 18.63
N ASP A 265 6.20 -1.57 18.26
CA ASP A 265 6.69 -1.70 16.91
C ASP A 265 6.24 -3.02 16.28
N THR A 266 5.56 -2.98 15.14
CA THR A 266 5.27 -4.19 14.36
C THR A 266 6.55 -4.92 13.91
N ASN A 267 7.72 -4.28 13.99
CA ASN A 267 9.01 -4.94 13.76
C ASN A 267 9.22 -6.13 14.70
N PHE A 268 8.77 -6.06 15.94
CA PHE A 268 8.80 -7.18 16.86
C PHE A 268 8.12 -8.42 16.28
N THR A 269 6.92 -8.25 15.75
CA THR A 269 6.19 -9.39 15.14
C THR A 269 6.60 -9.68 13.70
N ALA A 270 7.26 -8.77 13.02
CA ALA A 270 7.93 -9.11 11.76
C ALA A 270 9.09 -10.08 12.00
N ASP A 271 9.91 -9.86 13.05
CA ASP A 271 10.93 -10.82 13.48
C ASP A 271 10.29 -12.15 13.94
N LEU A 272 9.19 -12.09 14.71
CA LEU A 272 8.45 -13.27 15.12
C LEU A 272 7.89 -14.06 13.93
N THR A 273 7.38 -13.36 12.90
CA THR A 273 6.90 -14.00 11.66
C THR A 273 8.04 -14.73 10.95
N ILE A 274 9.23 -14.16 10.89
CA ILE A 274 10.39 -14.85 10.32
C ILE A 274 10.76 -16.10 11.10
N MET A 275 10.65 -16.09 12.43
CA MET A 275 10.91 -17.26 13.24
C MET A 275 9.89 -18.38 12.97
N GLU A 276 8.61 -18.06 12.82
CA GLU A 276 7.55 -19.04 12.51
C GLU A 276 7.61 -19.47 11.03
N GLU A 277 7.55 -18.53 10.08
CA GLU A 277 7.53 -18.81 8.63
C GLU A 277 8.86 -19.41 8.14
N GLY A 278 9.99 -18.93 8.66
CA GLY A 278 11.31 -19.50 8.38
C GLY A 278 11.46 -20.91 8.91
N SER A 279 10.96 -21.20 10.11
CA SER A 279 10.94 -22.57 10.67
C SER A 279 10.00 -23.48 9.86
N GLU A 280 8.84 -22.98 9.45
CA GLU A 280 7.92 -23.69 8.55
C GLU A 280 8.57 -24.01 7.20
N PHE A 281 9.31 -23.04 6.63
CA PHE A 281 10.03 -23.25 5.38
C PHE A 281 11.11 -24.34 5.54
N VAL A 282 11.93 -24.28 6.60
CA VAL A 282 12.97 -25.28 6.87
C VAL A 282 12.35 -26.67 7.08
N GLU A 283 11.26 -26.78 7.82
CA GLU A 283 10.52 -28.03 8.01
C GLU A 283 10.03 -28.59 6.68
N ARG A 284 9.33 -27.78 5.88
CA ARG A 284 8.85 -28.18 4.54
C ARG A 284 10.01 -28.58 3.62
N PHE A 285 11.12 -27.84 3.67
CA PHE A 285 12.28 -28.09 2.81
C PHE A 285 12.98 -29.40 3.16
N THR A 286 13.07 -29.75 4.43
CA THR A 286 13.67 -31.02 4.89
C THR A 286 12.77 -32.24 4.62
N HIS A 287 11.45 -32.03 4.53
CA HIS A 287 10.46 -33.07 4.26
C HIS A 287 9.75 -32.86 2.92
N ARG A 288 10.51 -32.54 1.87
CA ARG A 288 10.00 -32.06 0.56
C ARG A 288 8.88 -32.91 -0.04
N ASP A 289 8.93 -34.22 0.14
CA ASP A 289 7.97 -35.15 -0.43
C ASP A 289 6.59 -35.10 0.23
N GLN A 290 6.47 -34.47 1.40
CA GLN A 290 5.23 -34.34 2.16
C GLN A 290 4.48 -33.04 1.86
N TYR A 291 5.11 -32.08 1.13
CA TYR A 291 4.59 -30.76 0.90
C TYR A 291 4.48 -30.41 -0.58
N THR A 292 3.63 -29.44 -0.88
CA THR A 292 3.47 -28.86 -2.22
C THR A 292 4.39 -27.66 -2.40
N TRP A 293 4.94 -27.48 -3.61
CA TRP A 293 5.91 -26.42 -3.93
C TRP A 293 5.44 -25.52 -5.06
N PRO A 294 5.86 -24.23 -5.09
CA PRO A 294 6.65 -23.54 -4.06
C PRO A 294 5.84 -23.24 -2.79
N MET A 295 6.50 -22.95 -1.66
CA MET A 295 5.89 -22.26 -0.54
C MET A 295 5.79 -20.78 -0.85
N PHE A 296 4.64 -20.14 -0.55
CA PHE A 296 4.42 -18.69 -0.70
C PHE A 296 4.34 -18.02 0.66
N THR A 297 4.89 -16.79 0.76
CA THR A 297 4.61 -15.93 1.91
C THR A 297 3.12 -15.60 2.01
N SER A 298 2.59 -15.36 3.21
CA SER A 298 1.16 -15.10 3.46
C SER A 298 0.88 -13.75 4.12
N CYS A 299 1.89 -12.95 4.43
CA CYS A 299 1.75 -11.70 5.18
C CYS A 299 1.01 -10.58 4.42
N CYS A 300 0.83 -10.69 3.07
CA CYS A 300 0.13 -9.71 2.26
C CYS A 300 -1.33 -10.12 1.99
N PRO A 301 -2.34 -9.53 2.65
CA PRO A 301 -3.74 -9.92 2.47
C PRO A 301 -4.28 -9.65 1.06
N GLY A 302 -3.73 -8.66 0.35
CA GLY A 302 -4.07 -8.44 -1.06
C GLY A 302 -3.63 -9.60 -1.96
N TRP A 303 -2.48 -10.19 -1.69
CA TRP A 303 -2.01 -11.40 -2.33
C TRP A 303 -2.88 -12.62 -1.97
N VAL A 304 -3.16 -12.82 -0.69
CA VAL A 304 -3.99 -13.95 -0.24
C VAL A 304 -5.37 -13.91 -0.91
N ARG A 305 -6.01 -12.73 -1.00
CA ARG A 305 -7.27 -12.57 -1.74
C ARG A 305 -7.12 -12.87 -3.23
N PHE A 306 -6.02 -12.43 -3.84
CA PHE A 306 -5.73 -12.69 -5.25
C PHE A 306 -5.58 -14.18 -5.55
N VAL A 307 -4.76 -14.91 -4.79
CA VAL A 307 -4.54 -16.34 -5.04
C VAL A 307 -5.82 -17.15 -4.82
N LYS A 308 -6.63 -16.80 -3.82
CA LYS A 308 -7.92 -17.46 -3.57
C LYS A 308 -8.91 -17.34 -4.72
N THR A 309 -8.90 -16.23 -5.45
CA THR A 309 -9.83 -15.99 -6.56
C THR A 309 -9.27 -16.39 -7.91
N GLN A 310 -8.00 -16.09 -8.17
CA GLN A 310 -7.41 -16.23 -9.50
C GLN A 310 -6.66 -17.56 -9.68
N PHE A 311 -6.11 -18.12 -8.59
CA PHE A 311 -5.30 -19.36 -8.61
C PHE A 311 -5.62 -20.25 -7.40
N PRO A 312 -6.89 -20.66 -7.19
CA PRO A 312 -7.34 -21.31 -5.94
C PRO A 312 -6.60 -22.60 -5.59
N LYS A 313 -6.06 -23.31 -6.57
CA LYS A 313 -5.27 -24.54 -6.36
C LYS A 313 -3.96 -24.30 -5.57
N TYR A 314 -3.47 -23.05 -5.55
CA TYR A 314 -2.25 -22.70 -4.82
C TYR A 314 -2.50 -22.17 -3.40
N VAL A 315 -3.74 -22.17 -2.92
CA VAL A 315 -4.04 -21.72 -1.54
C VAL A 315 -3.34 -22.60 -0.50
N SER A 316 -3.22 -23.90 -0.75
CA SER A 316 -2.49 -24.84 0.12
C SER A 316 -0.98 -24.67 0.12
N HIS A 317 -0.44 -23.88 -0.80
CA HIS A 317 0.99 -23.54 -0.87
C HIS A 317 1.37 -22.33 -0.01
N LEU A 318 0.39 -21.56 0.48
CA LEU A 318 0.65 -20.43 1.38
C LEU A 318 1.30 -20.91 2.67
N SER A 319 2.17 -20.08 3.24
CA SER A 319 2.56 -20.21 4.64
C SER A 319 1.32 -20.14 5.52
N THR A 320 1.28 -20.93 6.57
CA THR A 320 0.20 -20.88 7.56
C THR A 320 0.38 -19.74 8.55
N ALA A 321 1.58 -19.12 8.61
CA ALA A 321 1.86 -18.00 9.49
C ALA A 321 0.91 -16.82 9.26
N LYS A 322 0.33 -16.28 10.34
CA LYS A 322 -0.40 -15.01 10.29
C LYS A 322 0.56 -13.87 9.90
N SER A 323 0.02 -12.79 9.40
CA SER A 323 0.84 -11.60 9.17
C SER A 323 1.34 -10.98 10.46
N PRO A 324 2.45 -10.21 10.44
CA PRO A 324 2.96 -9.50 11.61
C PRO A 324 1.89 -8.69 12.35
N GLN A 325 0.96 -8.05 11.62
CA GLN A 325 -0.16 -7.32 12.20
C GLN A 325 -1.02 -8.22 13.10
N GLN A 326 -1.40 -9.39 12.62
CA GLN A 326 -2.30 -10.30 13.34
C GLN A 326 -1.57 -11.04 14.47
N MET A 327 -0.31 -11.42 14.23
CA MET A 327 0.53 -11.97 15.31
C MET A 327 0.65 -11.00 16.46
N PHE A 328 0.82 -9.69 16.17
CA PHE A 328 0.89 -8.67 17.22
C PHE A 328 -0.40 -8.64 18.04
N GLY A 329 -1.55 -8.62 17.41
CA GLY A 329 -2.84 -8.58 18.12
C GLY A 329 -3.04 -9.81 18.99
N ALA A 330 -2.73 -11.00 18.47
CA ALA A 330 -2.81 -12.24 19.21
C ALA A 330 -1.86 -12.26 20.43
N VAL A 331 -0.61 -11.79 20.27
CA VAL A 331 0.37 -11.68 21.37
C VAL A 331 -0.05 -10.62 22.40
N ALA A 332 -0.58 -9.48 21.94
CA ALA A 332 -1.05 -8.42 22.83
C ALA A 332 -2.21 -8.89 23.70
N LYS A 333 -3.19 -9.59 23.12
CA LYS A 333 -4.38 -10.10 23.85
C LYS A 333 -4.15 -11.43 24.56
N SER A 334 -2.96 -12.01 24.49
CA SER A 334 -2.60 -13.23 25.24
C SER A 334 -1.42 -13.01 26.20
N TYR A 335 -0.21 -12.99 25.68
CA TYR A 335 1.01 -12.84 26.48
C TYR A 335 1.07 -11.51 27.23
N PHE A 336 0.83 -10.39 26.53
CA PHE A 336 0.93 -9.07 27.14
C PHE A 336 -0.21 -8.82 28.14
N ALA A 337 -1.45 -9.23 27.83
CA ALA A 337 -2.56 -9.20 28.77
C ALA A 337 -2.23 -9.94 30.08
N LYS A 338 -1.66 -11.14 29.95
CA LYS A 338 -1.20 -11.94 31.10
C LYS A 338 -0.09 -11.23 31.89
N LYS A 339 0.85 -10.59 31.21
CA LYS A 339 1.98 -9.86 31.84
C LYS A 339 1.49 -8.63 32.61
N LEU A 340 0.45 -7.95 32.12
CA LEU A 340 -0.23 -6.85 32.80
C LEU A 340 -1.18 -7.31 33.92
N GLY A 341 -1.61 -8.57 33.92
CA GLY A 341 -2.62 -9.08 34.84
C GLY A 341 -4.02 -8.52 34.58
N VAL A 342 -4.36 -8.25 33.30
CA VAL A 342 -5.64 -7.68 32.90
C VAL A 342 -6.44 -8.66 32.05
N ASP A 343 -7.76 -8.42 31.92
CA ASP A 343 -8.61 -9.19 31.03
C ASP A 343 -8.23 -8.86 29.56
N PRO A 344 -7.97 -9.87 28.70
CA PRO A 344 -7.73 -9.65 27.28
C PRO A 344 -8.81 -8.82 26.56
N HIS A 345 -10.05 -8.91 27.03
CA HIS A 345 -11.18 -8.14 26.48
C HIS A 345 -11.08 -6.63 26.76
N ASP A 346 -10.28 -6.21 27.74
CA ASP A 346 -10.05 -4.79 28.04
C ASP A 346 -8.99 -4.17 27.13
N ILE A 347 -8.17 -4.98 26.46
CA ILE A 347 -7.15 -4.50 25.51
C ILE A 347 -7.81 -4.16 24.16
N PHE A 348 -7.56 -2.93 23.69
CA PHE A 348 -8.00 -2.44 22.38
C PHE A 348 -6.77 -2.22 21.49
N VAL A 349 -6.61 -3.09 20.48
CA VAL A 349 -5.44 -3.09 19.59
C VAL A 349 -5.71 -2.26 18.35
N VAL A 350 -4.90 -1.22 18.16
CA VAL A 350 -4.88 -0.38 16.96
C VAL A 350 -3.62 -0.69 16.14
N SER A 351 -3.79 -0.85 14.84
CA SER A 351 -2.71 -1.16 13.91
C SER A 351 -2.55 -0.04 12.88
N ILE A 352 -1.38 0.60 12.82
CA ILE A 352 -1.09 1.65 11.82
C ILE A 352 -0.34 1.02 10.66
N MET A 353 -0.99 0.98 9.49
CA MET A 353 -0.54 0.21 8.33
C MET A 353 -0.45 1.07 7.06
N PRO A 354 0.50 0.80 6.16
CA PRO A 354 0.56 1.44 4.84
C PRO A 354 -0.47 0.86 3.84
N CYS A 355 -1.44 0.09 4.31
CA CYS A 355 -2.23 -0.85 3.54
C CYS A 355 -3.71 -0.75 3.86
N THR A 356 -4.59 -0.79 2.84
CA THR A 356 -6.04 -0.84 3.04
C THR A 356 -6.58 -2.28 3.14
N ALA A 357 -5.92 -3.24 2.49
CA ALA A 357 -6.32 -4.65 2.58
C ALA A 357 -6.17 -5.22 4.01
N LYS A 358 -5.30 -4.63 4.84
CA LYS A 358 -5.14 -4.98 6.26
C LYS A 358 -6.41 -4.74 7.09
N LYS A 359 -7.26 -3.78 6.69
CA LYS A 359 -8.60 -3.61 7.30
C LYS A 359 -9.49 -4.84 7.07
N SER A 360 -9.44 -5.42 5.87
CA SER A 360 -10.21 -6.63 5.57
C SER A 360 -9.63 -7.88 6.22
N GLU A 361 -8.31 -7.95 6.40
CA GLU A 361 -7.66 -9.05 7.11
C GLU A 361 -8.07 -9.10 8.57
N ALA A 362 -8.05 -7.96 9.26
CA ALA A 362 -8.47 -7.87 10.66
C ALA A 362 -9.94 -8.28 10.89
N ALA A 363 -10.78 -8.17 9.85
CA ALA A 363 -12.18 -8.57 9.91
C ALA A 363 -12.43 -10.06 9.62
N LEU A 364 -11.41 -10.85 9.28
CA LEU A 364 -11.57 -12.27 8.97
C LEU A 364 -11.99 -13.07 10.21
N PRO A 365 -12.85 -14.09 10.06
CA PRO A 365 -13.30 -14.89 11.19
C PRO A 365 -12.19 -15.73 11.84
N THR A 366 -11.09 -15.97 11.12
CA THR A 366 -9.91 -16.72 11.58
C THR A 366 -8.88 -15.87 12.33
N MET A 367 -9.16 -14.60 12.58
CA MET A 367 -8.24 -13.66 13.27
C MET A 367 -8.78 -13.29 14.67
N ARG A 368 -9.01 -14.33 15.52
CA ARG A 368 -9.69 -14.22 16.83
C ARG A 368 -9.17 -15.22 17.86
N ASP A 369 -7.97 -15.74 17.69
CA ASP A 369 -7.55 -16.93 18.44
C ASP A 369 -7.11 -16.65 19.87
N ALA A 370 -6.80 -15.37 20.21
CA ALA A 370 -6.33 -15.03 21.54
C ALA A 370 -7.41 -15.11 22.63
N CYS A 371 -8.61 -14.57 22.36
CA CYS A 371 -9.69 -14.50 23.36
C CYS A 371 -11.10 -14.52 22.76
N GLY A 372 -11.24 -14.77 21.44
CA GLY A 372 -12.52 -14.74 20.73
C GLY A 372 -12.90 -13.36 20.17
N ASP A 373 -12.32 -12.27 20.69
CA ASP A 373 -12.39 -10.94 20.06
C ASP A 373 -11.42 -10.87 18.86
N PRO A 374 -11.63 -9.94 17.91
CA PRO A 374 -10.63 -9.71 16.87
C PRO A 374 -9.24 -9.50 17.45
N ASP A 375 -8.21 -10.16 16.89
CA ASP A 375 -6.83 -9.96 17.32
C ASP A 375 -6.44 -8.48 17.22
N VAL A 376 -6.87 -7.81 16.13
CA VAL A 376 -6.73 -6.36 15.92
C VAL A 376 -8.10 -5.73 15.80
N ASP A 377 -8.42 -4.76 16.66
CA ASP A 377 -9.75 -4.12 16.73
C ASP A 377 -9.94 -3.07 15.63
N VAL A 378 -8.89 -2.29 15.32
CA VAL A 378 -8.92 -1.23 14.31
C VAL A 378 -7.61 -1.18 13.52
N VAL A 379 -7.72 -1.01 12.21
CA VAL A 379 -6.58 -0.73 11.34
C VAL A 379 -6.71 0.69 10.79
N LEU A 380 -5.73 1.54 11.08
CA LEU A 380 -5.58 2.87 10.50
C LEU A 380 -4.55 2.84 9.36
N THR A 381 -4.80 3.55 8.29
CA THR A 381 -3.79 3.82 7.27
C THR A 381 -2.82 4.91 7.73
N THR A 382 -1.66 5.03 7.06
CA THR A 382 -0.73 6.15 7.28
C THR A 382 -1.43 7.51 7.10
N ARG A 383 -2.39 7.61 6.17
CA ARG A 383 -3.17 8.83 5.96
C ARG A 383 -4.12 9.16 7.11
N GLU A 384 -4.77 8.13 7.67
CA GLU A 384 -5.70 8.31 8.79
C GLU A 384 -4.99 8.81 10.03
N ILE A 385 -3.87 8.18 10.42
CA ILE A 385 -3.12 8.61 11.61
C ILE A 385 -2.56 10.02 11.46
N VAL A 386 -2.09 10.40 10.27
CA VAL A 386 -1.64 11.78 10.02
C VAL A 386 -2.78 12.79 10.12
N ARG A 387 -4.01 12.42 9.70
CA ARG A 387 -5.20 13.27 9.94
C ARG A 387 -5.50 13.42 11.42
N MET A 388 -5.38 12.35 12.22
CA MET A 388 -5.56 12.40 13.67
C MET A 388 -4.52 13.32 14.32
N PHE A 389 -3.23 13.19 13.99
CA PHE A 389 -2.19 14.10 14.48
C PHE A 389 -2.50 15.57 14.17
N ARG A 390 -3.01 15.86 12.97
CA ARG A 390 -3.42 17.22 12.61
C ARG A 390 -4.65 17.70 13.37
N GLY A 391 -5.60 16.81 13.63
CA GLY A 391 -6.79 17.09 14.45
C GLY A 391 -6.42 17.45 15.88
N GLU A 392 -5.45 16.73 16.44
CA GLU A 392 -4.89 16.97 17.79
C GLU A 392 -3.82 18.09 17.83
N GLN A 393 -3.59 18.77 16.69
CA GLN A 393 -2.59 19.86 16.57
C GLN A 393 -1.17 19.45 16.93
N ILE A 394 -0.85 18.16 16.79
CA ILE A 394 0.49 17.62 17.03
C ILE A 394 1.40 18.07 15.89
N ASN A 395 2.49 18.77 16.24
CA ASN A 395 3.50 19.21 15.29
C ASN A 395 4.75 18.31 15.34
N PRO A 396 4.94 17.41 14.37
CA PRO A 396 6.07 16.48 14.37
C PRO A 396 7.45 17.14 14.37
N ALA A 397 7.54 18.40 13.90
CA ALA A 397 8.81 19.11 13.79
C ALA A 397 9.43 19.50 15.14
N VAL A 398 8.63 19.49 16.22
CA VAL A 398 9.10 19.91 17.57
C VAL A 398 9.03 18.79 18.59
N LEU A 399 8.72 17.55 18.17
CA LEU A 399 8.65 16.41 19.08
C LEU A 399 10.05 15.90 19.44
N ASP A 400 10.23 15.57 20.71
CA ASP A 400 11.35 14.76 21.17
C ASP A 400 11.16 13.29 20.77
N GLU A 401 12.22 12.50 20.88
CA GLU A 401 12.18 11.07 20.62
C GLU A 401 11.86 10.28 21.88
N THR A 402 10.83 9.44 21.83
CA THR A 402 10.46 8.48 22.88
C THR A 402 10.67 7.06 22.35
N PRO A 403 11.33 6.17 23.10
CA PRO A 403 11.45 4.78 22.70
C PRO A 403 10.08 4.09 22.69
N PHE A 404 9.97 3.01 21.94
CA PHE A 404 8.84 2.10 22.03
C PHE A 404 8.74 1.50 23.44
N ASP A 405 7.53 1.13 23.83
CA ASP A 405 7.31 0.39 25.08
C ASP A 405 7.86 -1.06 24.96
N SER A 406 8.20 -1.67 26.11
CA SER A 406 8.60 -3.08 26.21
C SER A 406 7.44 -3.89 26.83
N PRO A 407 7.30 -5.18 26.53
CA PRO A 407 8.23 -6.10 25.86
C PRO A 407 7.94 -6.40 24.38
N LEU A 408 7.19 -5.58 23.66
CA LEU A 408 6.79 -5.84 22.26
C LEU A 408 7.27 -4.73 21.31
N GLY A 409 8.30 -3.98 21.68
CA GLY A 409 8.73 -2.77 20.98
C GLY A 409 10.08 -2.89 20.28
N SER A 410 10.84 -3.96 20.50
CA SER A 410 12.12 -4.15 19.83
C SER A 410 11.95 -4.70 18.41
N GLY A 411 12.89 -4.39 17.53
CA GLY A 411 12.92 -4.91 16.17
C GLY A 411 14.31 -4.84 15.57
N THR A 412 14.61 -5.78 14.68
CA THR A 412 15.89 -5.83 13.97
C THR A 412 15.83 -5.09 12.62
N GLY A 413 16.98 -4.91 11.98
CA GLY A 413 17.04 -4.42 10.60
C GLY A 413 16.26 -5.31 9.63
N ALA A 414 16.28 -6.63 9.83
CA ALA A 414 15.52 -7.59 9.04
C ALA A 414 14.00 -7.33 9.11
N ALA A 415 13.46 -6.96 10.25
CA ALA A 415 12.06 -6.59 10.40
C ALA A 415 11.69 -5.30 9.64
N VAL A 416 12.57 -4.31 9.64
CA VAL A 416 12.34 -3.02 8.98
C VAL A 416 12.15 -3.20 7.48
N ILE A 417 12.94 -4.06 6.84
CA ILE A 417 12.90 -4.26 5.39
C ILE A 417 11.64 -4.98 4.88
N PHE A 418 10.80 -5.55 5.75
CA PHE A 418 9.46 -6.06 5.39
C PHE A 418 8.62 -5.04 4.62
N GLY A 419 8.88 -3.76 4.83
CA GLY A 419 8.21 -2.67 4.13
C GLY A 419 8.57 -2.54 2.65
N ALA A 420 9.67 -3.11 2.18
CA ALA A 420 10.16 -3.05 0.81
C ALA A 420 9.99 -4.41 0.11
N THR A 421 9.82 -4.40 -1.23
CA THR A 421 9.78 -5.63 -2.02
C THR A 421 11.12 -6.38 -1.95
N GLY A 422 11.06 -7.68 -1.73
CA GLY A 422 12.22 -8.55 -1.48
C GLY A 422 12.72 -8.54 -0.05
N GLY A 423 12.14 -7.69 0.82
CA GLY A 423 12.57 -7.58 2.21
C GLY A 423 12.16 -8.75 3.09
N VAL A 424 10.98 -9.33 2.87
CA VAL A 424 10.56 -10.54 3.59
C VAL A 424 11.44 -11.72 3.19
N MET A 425 11.70 -11.88 1.88
CA MET A 425 12.57 -12.92 1.34
C MET A 425 13.98 -12.81 1.90
N ASP A 426 14.57 -11.60 1.87
CA ASP A 426 15.91 -11.35 2.40
C ASP A 426 15.98 -11.70 3.90
N ALA A 427 15.03 -11.24 4.70
CA ALA A 427 14.95 -11.54 6.13
C ALA A 427 14.78 -13.05 6.41
N ALA A 428 13.91 -13.73 5.63
CA ALA A 428 13.68 -15.16 5.75
C ALA A 428 14.93 -15.97 5.40
N LEU A 429 15.62 -15.63 4.32
CA LEU A 429 16.85 -16.31 3.90
C LEU A 429 17.99 -16.13 4.92
N ARG A 430 18.13 -14.92 5.51
CA ARG A 430 19.11 -14.69 6.58
C ARG A 430 18.87 -15.63 7.78
N SER A 431 17.62 -15.76 8.23
CA SER A 431 17.30 -16.59 9.38
C SER A 431 17.25 -18.08 9.04
N ALA A 432 16.78 -18.48 7.85
CA ALA A 432 16.84 -19.87 7.39
C ALA A 432 18.28 -20.36 7.28
N TYR A 433 19.20 -19.53 6.78
CA TYR A 433 20.63 -19.86 6.78
C TYR A 433 21.13 -20.16 8.20
N TYR A 434 20.82 -19.30 9.16
CA TYR A 434 21.19 -19.52 10.57
C TYR A 434 20.55 -20.79 11.16
N LEU A 435 19.28 -21.02 10.91
CA LEU A 435 18.57 -22.20 11.42
C LEU A 435 19.17 -23.52 10.94
N VAL A 436 19.75 -23.52 9.72
CA VAL A 436 20.38 -24.71 9.13
C VAL A 436 21.85 -24.85 9.56
N THR A 437 22.60 -23.73 9.58
CA THR A 437 24.07 -23.78 9.74
C THR A 437 24.52 -23.48 11.16
N GLY A 438 23.69 -22.86 12.01
CA GLY A 438 24.07 -22.32 13.31
C GLY A 438 24.98 -21.09 13.24
N GLN A 439 25.16 -20.48 12.07
CA GLN A 439 26.03 -19.32 11.86
C GLN A 439 25.28 -18.23 11.08
N ASN A 440 25.54 -16.96 11.40
CA ASN A 440 25.00 -15.84 10.65
C ASN A 440 25.65 -15.75 9.24
N PRO A 441 24.87 -15.54 8.18
CA PRO A 441 25.43 -15.19 6.88
C PRO A 441 25.93 -13.74 6.89
N ASP A 442 26.63 -13.32 5.81
CA ASP A 442 26.76 -11.90 5.52
C ASP A 442 25.33 -11.30 5.38
N PRO A 443 24.98 -10.22 6.10
CA PRO A 443 23.64 -9.61 5.99
C PRO A 443 23.25 -9.15 4.58
N ASP A 444 24.21 -8.98 3.67
CA ASP A 444 23.98 -8.61 2.28
C ASP A 444 24.15 -9.77 1.28
N ALA A 445 24.29 -11.02 1.77
CA ALA A 445 24.44 -12.23 0.94
C ALA A 445 23.25 -12.45 -0.01
N PHE A 446 22.05 -11.99 0.38
CA PHE A 446 20.80 -12.23 -0.35
C PHE A 446 20.28 -11.01 -1.11
N ARG A 447 21.12 -10.00 -1.36
CA ARG A 447 20.74 -8.72 -2.00
C ARG A 447 20.11 -8.86 -3.40
N ASP A 448 20.29 -9.98 -4.09
CA ASP A 448 19.78 -10.20 -5.44
C ASP A 448 18.25 -10.26 -5.51
N VAL A 449 17.59 -10.46 -4.36
CA VAL A 449 16.11 -10.36 -4.26
C VAL A 449 15.62 -8.92 -4.10
N ARG A 450 16.50 -7.93 -3.90
CA ARG A 450 16.17 -6.51 -3.71
C ARG A 450 15.92 -5.80 -5.05
N GLY A 451 15.38 -4.61 -5.03
CA GLY A 451 15.17 -3.74 -6.20
C GLY A 451 13.71 -3.65 -6.63
N MET A 452 13.43 -2.79 -7.61
CA MET A 452 12.09 -2.42 -8.04
C MET A 452 11.53 -3.27 -9.19
N ASP A 453 12.31 -4.19 -9.75
CA ASP A 453 11.82 -5.09 -10.80
C ASP A 453 10.61 -5.86 -10.30
N GLY A 454 9.56 -5.88 -11.12
CA GLY A 454 8.26 -6.42 -10.72
C GLY A 454 8.24 -7.93 -10.49
N TRP A 455 9.18 -8.66 -11.09
CA TRP A 455 9.44 -10.09 -10.87
C TRP A 455 10.96 -10.33 -10.95
N LYS A 456 11.51 -10.88 -9.87
CA LYS A 456 12.94 -11.20 -9.69
C LYS A 456 13.10 -12.65 -9.28
N GLU A 457 14.22 -13.25 -9.67
CA GLU A 457 14.58 -14.62 -9.37
C GLU A 457 16.01 -14.67 -8.84
N ALA A 458 16.26 -15.54 -7.88
CA ALA A 458 17.61 -15.81 -7.38
C ALA A 458 17.77 -17.26 -6.96
N LYS A 459 19.03 -17.72 -6.92
CA LYS A 459 19.42 -19.02 -6.38
C LYS A 459 20.55 -18.83 -5.39
N PHE A 460 20.41 -19.43 -4.24
CA PHE A 460 21.38 -19.36 -3.17
C PHE A 460 21.76 -20.77 -2.73
N ASP A 461 23.03 -21.02 -2.50
CA ASP A 461 23.50 -22.28 -1.94
C ASP A 461 23.62 -22.14 -0.42
N ILE A 462 22.80 -22.91 0.30
CA ILE A 462 22.79 -22.90 1.77
C ILE A 462 23.56 -24.14 2.25
N PRO A 463 24.70 -23.97 2.96
CA PRO A 463 25.49 -25.09 3.45
C PRO A 463 24.63 -26.04 4.29
N GLY A 464 24.68 -27.33 3.94
CA GLY A 464 23.88 -28.37 4.60
C GLY A 464 22.46 -28.56 4.07
N ALA A 465 21.89 -27.59 3.33
CA ALA A 465 20.58 -27.69 2.69
C ALA A 465 20.67 -27.79 1.15
N GLY A 466 21.77 -27.28 0.54
CA GLY A 466 21.95 -27.23 -0.92
C GLY A 466 21.28 -25.99 -1.56
N PRO A 467 21.06 -26.05 -2.89
CA PRO A 467 20.54 -24.89 -3.63
C PRO A 467 19.07 -24.64 -3.34
N VAL A 468 18.75 -23.39 -3.00
CA VAL A 468 17.39 -22.86 -2.81
C VAL A 468 17.08 -21.86 -3.92
N SER A 469 16.02 -22.13 -4.68
CA SER A 469 15.54 -21.27 -5.76
C SER A 469 14.37 -20.43 -5.26
N VAL A 470 14.48 -19.10 -5.38
CA VAL A 470 13.49 -18.17 -4.86
C VAL A 470 13.02 -17.19 -5.92
N ALA A 471 11.82 -16.63 -5.71
CA ALA A 471 11.31 -15.53 -6.53
C ALA A 471 10.64 -14.47 -5.66
N VAL A 472 10.65 -13.24 -6.16
CA VAL A 472 9.96 -12.09 -5.56
C VAL A 472 9.12 -11.42 -6.62
N ALA A 473 7.81 -11.26 -6.37
CA ALA A 473 6.91 -10.51 -7.25
C ALA A 473 6.21 -9.37 -6.51
N SER A 474 6.18 -8.20 -7.13
CA SER A 474 5.44 -7.04 -6.63
C SER A 474 4.52 -6.44 -7.69
N GLY A 475 3.28 -6.09 -7.28
CA GLY A 475 2.19 -5.77 -8.19
C GLY A 475 1.50 -7.03 -8.74
N LEU A 476 0.16 -7.05 -8.71
CA LEU A 476 -0.59 -8.28 -9.00
C LEU A 476 -0.53 -8.70 -10.48
N LEU A 477 -0.28 -7.76 -11.42
CA LEU A 477 -0.04 -8.15 -12.82
C LEU A 477 1.25 -8.96 -12.99
N ASN A 478 2.32 -8.57 -12.29
CA ASN A 478 3.58 -9.33 -12.27
C ASN A 478 3.39 -10.67 -11.56
N THR A 479 2.66 -10.66 -10.46
CA THR A 479 2.24 -11.89 -9.76
C THR A 479 1.49 -12.83 -10.70
N ARG A 480 0.54 -12.32 -11.51
CA ARG A 480 -0.19 -13.14 -12.50
C ARG A 480 0.75 -13.76 -13.53
N LYS A 481 1.76 -13.00 -14.01
CA LYS A 481 2.76 -13.53 -14.94
C LYS A 481 3.55 -14.69 -14.31
N LEU A 482 4.05 -14.51 -13.08
CA LEU A 482 4.77 -15.55 -12.33
C LEU A 482 3.89 -16.79 -12.11
N MET A 483 2.66 -16.61 -11.63
CA MET A 483 1.74 -17.71 -11.38
C MET A 483 1.38 -18.48 -12.67
N THR A 484 1.21 -17.78 -13.79
CA THR A 484 0.96 -18.42 -15.09
C THR A 484 2.17 -19.21 -15.56
N ALA A 485 3.39 -18.72 -15.38
CA ALA A 485 4.61 -19.45 -15.70
C ALA A 485 4.79 -20.69 -14.81
N LEU A 486 4.44 -20.62 -13.53
CA LEU A 486 4.38 -21.79 -12.62
C LEU A 486 3.36 -22.83 -13.11
N GLU A 487 2.15 -22.40 -13.52
CA GLU A 487 1.12 -23.30 -14.03
C GLU A 487 1.51 -24.04 -15.31
N ARG A 488 2.31 -23.37 -16.16
CA ARG A 488 2.85 -23.95 -17.39
C ARG A 488 4.09 -24.81 -17.18
N GLY A 489 4.62 -24.83 -15.94
CA GLY A 489 5.85 -25.55 -15.62
C GLY A 489 7.12 -24.91 -16.22
N GLU A 490 7.05 -23.63 -16.64
CA GLU A 490 8.15 -22.86 -17.22
C GLU A 490 9.21 -22.51 -16.17
N VAL A 491 8.76 -22.34 -14.91
CA VAL A 491 9.61 -21.99 -13.76
C VAL A 491 9.31 -22.87 -12.56
N ARG A 492 10.29 -23.01 -11.67
CA ARG A 492 10.17 -23.75 -10.40
C ARG A 492 10.95 -23.03 -9.31
N TYR A 493 10.31 -22.89 -8.15
CA TYR A 493 10.91 -22.26 -6.97
C TYR A 493 10.65 -23.08 -5.73
N ASP A 494 11.44 -22.84 -4.70
CA ASP A 494 11.24 -23.39 -3.36
C ASP A 494 10.47 -22.40 -2.49
N PHE A 495 10.79 -21.10 -2.57
CA PHE A 495 10.11 -20.07 -1.77
C PHE A 495 9.83 -18.82 -2.63
N VAL A 496 8.65 -18.24 -2.47
CA VAL A 496 8.20 -17.09 -3.27
C VAL A 496 7.59 -16.02 -2.39
N GLU A 497 8.15 -14.82 -2.43
CA GLU A 497 7.54 -13.62 -1.84
C GLU A 497 6.60 -12.95 -2.85
N ILE A 498 5.37 -12.64 -2.41
CA ILE A 498 4.44 -11.87 -3.23
C ILE A 498 3.86 -10.69 -2.45
N MET A 499 4.03 -9.50 -3.02
CA MET A 499 3.42 -8.25 -2.55
C MET A 499 2.42 -7.70 -3.58
N ALA A 500 1.18 -7.44 -3.16
CA ALA A 500 0.14 -6.92 -4.05
C ALA A 500 0.42 -5.53 -4.59
N CYS A 501 1.17 -4.71 -3.85
CA CYS A 501 1.49 -3.34 -4.24
C CYS A 501 2.85 -3.29 -4.97
N PRO A 502 2.99 -2.48 -6.04
CA PRO A 502 4.30 -2.22 -6.65
C PRO A 502 5.29 -1.67 -5.62
N GLY A 503 6.49 -2.25 -5.58
CA GLY A 503 7.53 -1.87 -4.61
C GLY A 503 7.29 -2.33 -3.17
N GLY A 504 6.28 -3.18 -2.91
CA GLY A 504 5.93 -3.69 -1.58
C GLY A 504 5.07 -2.71 -0.77
N CYS A 505 5.12 -2.82 0.56
CA CYS A 505 4.33 -1.99 1.46
C CYS A 505 4.71 -0.50 1.42
N ALA A 506 5.93 -0.16 0.98
CA ALA A 506 6.36 1.23 0.71
C ALA A 506 5.49 1.92 -0.35
N GLY A 507 4.97 1.17 -1.35
CA GLY A 507 3.98 1.59 -2.33
C GLY A 507 2.52 1.29 -1.94
N GLY A 508 2.26 1.02 -0.67
CA GLY A 508 0.96 0.57 -0.18
C GLY A 508 -0.19 1.57 -0.38
N GLY A 509 -1.40 1.04 -0.59
CA GLY A 509 -2.61 1.83 -0.83
C GLY A 509 -3.02 2.75 0.32
N GLY A 510 -2.46 2.59 1.53
CA GLY A 510 -2.65 3.43 2.71
C GLY A 510 -1.62 4.56 2.88
N GLN A 511 -0.57 4.60 2.05
CA GLN A 511 0.48 5.62 2.10
C GLN A 511 0.01 7.00 1.62
N PRO A 512 0.73 8.08 1.98
CA PRO A 512 0.48 9.44 1.47
C PRO A 512 0.39 9.48 -0.07
N ILE A 513 -0.49 10.34 -0.59
CA ILE A 513 -0.77 10.45 -2.03
C ILE A 513 -0.11 11.71 -2.60
N HIS A 514 0.66 11.56 -3.67
CA HIS A 514 1.36 12.60 -4.38
C HIS A 514 0.98 12.62 -5.87
N ASP A 515 -0.28 12.82 -6.18
CA ASP A 515 -0.93 12.94 -7.50
C ASP A 515 -0.12 12.44 -8.72
N GLY A 516 -0.07 11.11 -8.86
CA GLY A 516 0.62 10.46 -10.00
C GLY A 516 2.14 10.35 -9.88
N VAL A 517 2.70 10.65 -8.70
CA VAL A 517 4.11 10.41 -8.40
C VAL A 517 4.23 9.18 -7.48
N GLU A 518 4.93 8.16 -7.98
CA GLU A 518 5.21 6.96 -7.22
C GLU A 518 6.48 7.13 -6.37
N LEU A 519 6.37 6.88 -5.07
CA LEU A 519 7.47 7.05 -4.11
C LEU A 519 7.92 5.72 -3.47
N ALA A 520 7.46 4.58 -3.97
CA ALA A 520 7.78 3.27 -3.41
C ALA A 520 9.29 3.01 -3.32
N GLU A 521 10.04 3.32 -4.38
CA GLU A 521 11.49 3.17 -4.43
C GLU A 521 12.19 4.05 -3.39
N LYS A 522 11.82 5.34 -3.33
CA LYS A 522 12.39 6.28 -2.36
C LYS A 522 12.13 5.86 -0.92
N ARG A 523 10.89 5.45 -0.61
CA ARG A 523 10.50 4.96 0.71
C ARG A 523 11.18 3.65 1.04
N GLY A 524 11.29 2.73 0.07
CA GLY A 524 12.03 1.47 0.19
C GLY A 524 13.52 1.71 0.52
N SER A 525 14.15 2.66 -0.15
CA SER A 525 15.55 3.04 0.12
C SER A 525 15.76 3.52 1.56
N VAL A 526 14.79 4.23 2.15
CA VAL A 526 14.85 4.61 3.57
C VAL A 526 14.90 3.36 4.46
N LEU A 527 14.06 2.36 4.18
CA LEU A 527 14.00 1.13 4.98
C LEU A 527 15.30 0.32 4.86
N TRP A 528 15.86 0.19 3.66
CA TRP A 528 17.16 -0.47 3.45
C TRP A 528 18.31 0.25 4.17
N ASN A 529 18.28 1.58 4.24
CA ASN A 529 19.28 2.35 4.97
C ASN A 529 19.16 2.14 6.49
N ILE A 530 17.92 2.02 7.01
CA ILE A 530 17.69 1.72 8.43
C ILE A 530 18.22 0.32 8.76
N ASP A 531 17.94 -0.71 7.93
CA ASP A 531 18.52 -2.06 8.11
C ASP A 531 20.04 -2.02 8.15
N LYS A 532 20.66 -1.33 7.19
CA LYS A 532 22.12 -1.23 7.10
C LYS A 532 22.75 -0.58 8.35
N ALA A 533 22.04 0.36 8.98
CA ALA A 533 22.50 1.05 10.17
C ALA A 533 22.07 0.35 11.48
N ALA A 534 21.24 -0.67 11.42
CA ALA A 534 20.73 -1.36 12.59
C ALA A 534 21.83 -2.16 13.33
N PRO A 535 21.83 -2.16 14.67
CA PRO A 535 22.81 -2.91 15.47
C PRO A 535 22.67 -4.43 15.31
N SER A 536 21.46 -4.95 15.11
CA SER A 536 21.17 -6.32 14.70
C SER A 536 20.39 -6.32 13.39
N ARG A 537 20.78 -7.18 12.45
CA ARG A 537 20.19 -7.32 11.11
C ARG A 537 19.54 -8.69 10.89
N PHE A 538 19.32 -9.45 11.96
CA PHE A 538 18.83 -10.83 11.92
C PHE A 538 17.64 -11.00 12.85
N SER A 539 16.50 -11.47 12.33
CA SER A 539 15.26 -11.65 13.10
C SER A 539 15.43 -12.61 14.29
N HIS A 540 16.24 -13.65 14.12
CA HIS A 540 16.55 -14.62 15.16
C HIS A 540 17.42 -14.08 16.31
N GLU A 541 17.87 -12.83 16.25
CA GLU A 541 18.61 -12.17 17.33
C GLU A 541 17.74 -11.23 18.19
N ASN A 542 16.43 -11.08 17.87
CA ASN A 542 15.57 -10.20 18.63
C ASN A 542 15.36 -10.71 20.06
N PRO A 543 15.82 -9.96 21.09
CA PRO A 543 15.78 -10.42 22.48
C PRO A 543 14.36 -10.57 23.04
N GLU A 544 13.41 -9.70 22.64
CA GLU A 544 12.03 -9.79 23.10
C GLU A 544 11.29 -10.96 22.46
N VAL A 545 11.64 -11.36 21.21
CA VAL A 545 11.14 -12.58 20.58
C VAL A 545 11.65 -13.81 21.34
N HIS A 546 12.93 -13.84 21.72
CA HIS A 546 13.47 -14.91 22.54
C HIS A 546 12.78 -14.98 23.92
N GLU A 547 12.50 -13.83 24.54
CA GLU A 547 11.78 -13.76 25.81
C GLU A 547 10.36 -14.34 25.67
N LEU A 548 9.63 -13.97 24.61
CA LEU A 548 8.30 -14.49 24.32
C LEU A 548 8.30 -16.02 24.19
N TYR A 549 9.25 -16.59 23.45
CA TYR A 549 9.37 -18.05 23.35
C TYR A 549 9.69 -18.69 24.71
N ARG A 550 10.66 -18.16 25.44
CA ARG A 550 11.07 -18.70 26.74
C ARG A 550 9.93 -18.68 27.77
N GLU A 551 9.14 -17.61 27.82
CA GLU A 551 8.13 -17.39 28.86
C GLU A 551 6.75 -17.96 28.49
N PHE A 552 6.42 -18.04 27.21
CA PHE A 552 5.04 -18.29 26.79
C PHE A 552 4.90 -19.34 25.67
N MET A 553 5.58 -19.17 24.55
CA MET A 553 5.37 -20.00 23.36
C MET A 553 6.29 -21.22 23.29
N LYS A 554 7.31 -21.32 24.14
CA LYS A 554 8.33 -22.37 24.22
C LYS A 554 9.32 -22.37 23.05
N LYS A 555 8.84 -22.58 21.81
CA LYS A 555 9.65 -22.63 20.57
C LYS A 555 8.76 -22.31 19.35
N PRO A 556 9.36 -21.96 18.20
CA PRO A 556 8.62 -21.89 16.96
C PRO A 556 7.87 -23.19 16.65
N LEU A 557 6.72 -23.08 15.98
CA LEU A 557 5.86 -24.18 15.58
C LEU A 557 5.38 -25.06 16.77
N SER A 558 5.38 -24.55 18.00
CA SER A 558 4.76 -25.24 19.14
C SER A 558 3.22 -25.20 19.03
N ASP A 559 2.52 -26.04 19.80
CA ASP A 559 1.04 -26.03 19.84
C ASP A 559 0.47 -24.64 20.18
N VAL A 560 1.13 -23.89 21.08
CA VAL A 560 0.73 -22.52 21.42
C VAL A 560 0.99 -21.55 20.26
N SER A 561 2.15 -21.66 19.61
CA SER A 561 2.45 -20.89 18.39
C SER A 561 1.44 -21.19 17.28
N HIS A 562 1.17 -22.46 17.00
CA HIS A 562 0.19 -22.85 15.99
C HIS A 562 -1.20 -22.27 16.27
N HIS A 563 -1.65 -22.34 17.52
CA HIS A 563 -2.95 -21.79 17.90
C HIS A 563 -3.05 -20.28 17.73
N LEU A 564 -2.03 -19.52 18.12
CA LEU A 564 -2.09 -18.06 18.15
C LEU A 564 -1.56 -17.38 16.89
N LEU A 565 -0.52 -17.96 16.28
CA LEU A 565 0.27 -17.30 15.23
C LEU A 565 0.06 -17.89 13.82
N HIS A 566 -0.68 -19.00 13.70
CA HIS A 566 -0.97 -19.61 12.41
C HIS A 566 -2.46 -19.55 12.09
N THR A 567 -2.81 -19.73 10.82
CA THR A 567 -4.20 -19.67 10.33
C THR A 567 -4.41 -20.63 9.18
N ASP A 568 -5.64 -21.12 9.06
CA ASP A 568 -6.09 -21.85 7.87
C ASP A 568 -6.67 -20.88 6.84
N HIS A 569 -5.95 -20.66 5.76
CA HIS A 569 -6.41 -19.84 4.65
C HIS A 569 -7.62 -20.42 3.90
N GLN A 570 -7.98 -21.71 4.09
CA GLN A 570 -9.16 -22.34 3.50
C GLN A 570 -10.42 -22.13 4.35
N ALA A 571 -10.29 -21.82 5.64
CA ALA A 571 -11.40 -21.68 6.58
C ALA A 571 -12.33 -20.47 6.31
N TRP A 572 -11.95 -19.58 5.40
CA TRP A 572 -12.79 -18.48 4.95
C TRP A 572 -12.88 -18.42 3.42
N LYS A 573 -13.97 -17.85 2.90
CA LYS A 573 -14.27 -17.82 1.45
C LYS A 573 -14.25 -16.41 0.90
N MET A 574 -13.84 -16.28 -0.37
CA MET A 574 -14.04 -15.06 -1.13
C MET A 574 -15.50 -14.94 -1.60
N PRO A 575 -16.02 -13.72 -1.81
CA PRO A 575 -17.33 -13.51 -2.42
C PRO A 575 -17.45 -14.33 -3.73
N GLY A 576 -18.55 -15.03 -3.93
CA GLY A 576 -18.75 -15.86 -5.13
C GLY A 576 -18.16 -17.28 -5.07
N GLN A 577 -17.36 -17.63 -4.07
CA GLN A 577 -16.97 -19.01 -3.79
C GLN A 577 -18.08 -19.70 -2.97
N LYS A 578 -18.73 -20.71 -3.55
CA LYS A 578 -19.77 -21.54 -2.90
C LYS A 578 -19.20 -22.59 -1.94
#